data_a48ac704cc4e2e21e611e2a63247e4eb
#
_entry.id   a48ac704cc4e2e21e611e2a63247e4eb
#
_cell.length_a   1.000
_cell.length_b   1.000
_cell.length_c   1.000
_cell.angle_alpha   90.00
_cell.angle_beta   90.00
_cell.angle_gamma   90.00
#
_symmetry.space_group_name_H-M   'P 1'
#
loop_
_entity.id
_entity.type
_entity.pdbx_description
1 polymer ?
#
loop_
_entity_poly.entity_id
_entity_poly.type
_entity_poly.pdbx_seq_one_letter_code
_entity_poly.pdbx_strand_id
1 'polypeptide(L)'
;MGAITSSNVANAIVKLVAADALPVLIGNLVMGNLVNRDYEPSLAQAGDTINVPIPPTMVANNIAEGGTVQTQNPSLGNAQIVLNTHAEATFQIPDVTKVLAVPDLLKIYMEPAVAAIAQKIESDLLSLYAGFTSNAPVGTAGTPITESVIDAAETALFLAKVPPTEPKFMVVDAATYSAWRQIPRFSEFQTAGDAGLRSLIDGSVGKIKDFFVFRSQFVEKTGSSPVTTHNMAFTKNALGLVVRRLPQPLPGTGAIAEYAELGNFGMRVVMSYQPNTLAQQFTVDVLYGCGVLRNSAGVQVNT
;
A
#
# COMPACT_ATOMS: atom_id res chain seq x y z
N MET A 1 9.93 44.32 9.36
CA MET A 1 9.25 43.67 8.23
C MET A 1 10.32 43.05 7.33
N GLY A 2 10.37 41.73 7.22
CA GLY A 2 11.33 41.05 6.33
C GLY A 2 10.94 41.32 4.87
N ALA A 3 11.90 41.62 4.02
CA ALA A 3 11.68 41.79 2.59
C ALA A 3 11.19 40.46 1.96
N ILE A 4 10.19 40.56 1.08
CA ILE A 4 9.77 39.42 0.26
C ILE A 4 10.88 39.20 -0.76
N THR A 5 11.67 38.13 -0.57
CA THR A 5 12.74 37.72 -1.47
C THR A 5 12.24 36.68 -2.46
N SER A 6 12.83 36.61 -3.66
CA SER A 6 12.47 35.61 -4.68
C SER A 6 12.62 34.16 -4.17
N SER A 7 13.58 33.91 -3.28
CA SER A 7 13.76 32.60 -2.62
C SER A 7 12.59 32.24 -1.68
N ASN A 8 12.05 33.23 -0.95
CA ASN A 8 10.90 33.00 -0.07
C ASN A 8 9.62 32.67 -0.88
N VAL A 9 9.46 33.31 -2.03
CA VAL A 9 8.34 33.03 -2.95
C VAL A 9 8.48 31.63 -3.57
N ALA A 10 9.68 31.25 -4.00
CA ALA A 10 9.93 29.93 -4.57
C ALA A 10 9.69 28.80 -3.55
N ASN A 11 10.16 28.95 -2.31
CA ASN A 11 9.88 28.02 -1.22
C ASN A 11 8.38 27.92 -0.92
N ALA A 12 7.66 29.05 -0.93
CA ALA A 12 6.22 29.06 -0.70
C ALA A 12 5.45 28.32 -1.81
N ILE A 13 5.86 28.48 -3.06
CA ILE A 13 5.25 27.77 -4.21
C ILE A 13 5.45 26.26 -4.07
N VAL A 14 6.67 25.81 -3.83
CA VAL A 14 6.97 24.35 -3.68
C VAL A 14 6.19 23.77 -2.51
N LYS A 15 6.10 24.48 -1.41
CA LYS A 15 5.35 24.06 -0.23
C LYS A 15 3.84 23.95 -0.49
N LEU A 16 3.27 24.91 -1.20
CA LEU A 16 1.85 24.90 -1.59
C LEU A 16 1.55 23.71 -2.50
N VAL A 17 2.38 23.52 -3.52
CA VAL A 17 2.27 22.41 -4.48
C VAL A 17 2.41 21.06 -3.79
N ALA A 18 3.35 20.92 -2.87
CA ALA A 18 3.51 19.70 -2.10
C ALA A 18 2.29 19.40 -1.22
N ALA A 19 1.70 20.42 -0.61
CA ALA A 19 0.48 20.28 0.19
C ALA A 19 -0.75 19.88 -0.64
N ASP A 20 -0.90 20.42 -1.86
CA ASP A 20 -2.01 20.08 -2.76
C ASP A 20 -1.88 18.67 -3.38
N ALA A 21 -0.64 18.22 -3.59
CA ALA A 21 -0.37 16.92 -4.21
C ALA A 21 -0.58 15.72 -3.24
N LEU A 22 -0.41 15.93 -1.95
CA LEU A 22 -0.47 14.86 -0.95
C LEU A 22 -1.85 14.19 -0.80
N PRO A 23 -3.00 14.90 -0.82
CA PRO A 23 -4.31 14.28 -0.85
C PRO A 23 -4.54 13.38 -2.06
N VAL A 24 -3.96 13.74 -3.22
CA VAL A 24 -4.03 12.92 -4.45
C VAL A 24 -3.27 11.60 -4.26
N LEU A 25 -2.09 11.63 -3.62
CA LEU A 25 -1.32 10.43 -3.30
C LEU A 25 -2.15 9.47 -2.42
N ILE A 26 -2.68 9.98 -1.32
CA ILE A 26 -3.42 9.17 -0.34
C ILE A 26 -4.74 8.66 -0.93
N GLY A 27 -5.43 9.46 -1.73
CA GLY A 27 -6.68 9.06 -2.39
C GLY A 27 -6.51 7.92 -3.39
N ASN A 28 -5.31 7.76 -3.96
CA ASN A 28 -5.01 6.69 -4.91
C ASN A 28 -4.41 5.43 -4.26
N LEU A 29 -4.08 5.46 -2.96
CA LEU A 29 -3.51 4.33 -2.24
C LEU A 29 -4.60 3.55 -1.50
N VAL A 30 -4.94 2.37 -1.99
CA VAL A 30 -5.82 1.42 -1.30
C VAL A 30 -5.00 0.60 -0.30
N MET A 31 -3.98 -0.11 -0.77
CA MET A 31 -3.15 -1.01 0.04
C MET A 31 -2.37 -0.27 1.14
N GLY A 32 -1.89 0.93 0.85
CA GLY A 32 -1.12 1.73 1.81
C GLY A 32 -1.84 2.02 3.13
N ASN A 33 -3.18 1.97 3.14
CA ASN A 33 -4.00 2.14 4.34
C ASN A 33 -4.35 0.81 5.04
N LEU A 34 -4.16 -0.33 4.37
CA LEU A 34 -4.54 -1.66 4.86
C LEU A 34 -3.37 -2.41 5.50
N VAL A 35 -2.13 -1.98 5.24
CA VAL A 35 -0.90 -2.61 5.70
C VAL A 35 -0.39 -2.00 7.00
N ASN A 36 0.52 -2.70 7.67
CA ASN A 36 1.15 -2.21 8.90
C ASN A 36 2.21 -1.15 8.59
N ARG A 37 2.15 -0.01 9.29
CA ARG A 37 3.05 1.14 9.15
C ARG A 37 3.65 1.58 10.48
N ASP A 38 3.48 0.79 11.53
CA ASP A 38 3.86 1.14 12.89
C ASP A 38 5.40 1.17 13.09
N TYR A 39 6.17 0.69 12.10
CA TYR A 39 7.64 0.59 12.15
C TYR A 39 8.37 1.79 11.54
N GLU A 40 7.68 2.75 10.95
CA GLU A 40 8.28 3.96 10.36
C GLU A 40 9.13 4.78 11.34
N PRO A 41 8.73 4.97 12.62
CA PRO A 41 9.53 5.74 13.59
C PRO A 41 10.86 5.09 13.97
N SER A 42 11.01 3.78 13.80
CA SER A 42 12.22 3.03 14.21
C SER A 42 13.41 3.18 13.28
N LEU A 43 13.26 3.92 12.17
CA LEU A 43 14.30 4.11 11.17
C LEU A 43 15.33 5.16 11.57
N ALA A 44 16.57 4.74 11.72
CA ALA A 44 17.68 5.66 12.00
C ALA A 44 18.30 6.25 10.72
N GLN A 45 18.51 5.46 9.65
CA GLN A 45 19.20 5.90 8.42
C GLN A 45 18.61 5.30 7.14
N ALA A 46 18.81 5.97 5.97
CA ALA A 46 18.41 5.46 4.67
C ALA A 46 19.27 4.25 4.27
N GLY A 47 18.65 3.23 3.67
CA GLY A 47 19.34 1.98 3.32
C GLY A 47 19.34 0.92 4.43
N ASP A 48 18.79 1.26 5.59
CA ASP A 48 18.67 0.31 6.70
C ASP A 48 17.61 -0.75 6.45
N THR A 49 17.87 -1.91 7.04
CA THR A 49 16.92 -3.00 7.14
C THR A 49 16.21 -2.91 8.49
N ILE A 50 14.89 -2.80 8.46
CA ILE A 50 14.09 -2.87 9.68
C ILE A 50 13.89 -4.33 10.02
N ASN A 51 14.31 -4.72 11.20
CA ASN A 51 14.06 -6.03 11.74
C ASN A 51 12.82 -6.00 12.61
N VAL A 52 11.77 -6.70 12.18
CA VAL A 52 10.53 -6.84 12.92
C VAL A 52 10.53 -8.18 13.64
N PRO A 53 10.58 -8.20 14.98
CA PRO A 53 10.57 -9.46 15.72
C PRO A 53 9.19 -10.11 15.61
N ILE A 54 9.17 -11.38 15.22
CA ILE A 54 7.95 -12.20 15.18
C ILE A 54 7.86 -12.95 16.50
N PRO A 55 6.81 -12.72 17.32
CA PRO A 55 6.65 -13.46 18.57
C PRO A 55 6.59 -14.96 18.35
N PRO A 56 7.34 -15.77 19.12
CA PRO A 56 7.27 -17.21 19.05
C PRO A 56 5.96 -17.74 19.61
N THR A 57 5.54 -18.91 19.14
CA THR A 57 4.40 -19.62 19.72
C THR A 57 4.87 -20.46 20.89
N MET A 58 4.15 -20.36 22.02
CA MET A 58 4.40 -21.19 23.21
C MET A 58 3.26 -22.17 23.42
N VAL A 59 3.57 -23.32 24.02
CA VAL A 59 2.60 -24.37 24.32
C VAL A 59 2.40 -24.42 25.84
N ALA A 60 1.16 -24.39 26.28
CA ALA A 60 0.83 -24.59 27.67
C ALA A 60 0.88 -26.11 28.00
N ASN A 61 1.65 -26.47 29.02
CA ASN A 61 1.74 -27.83 29.49
C ASN A 61 1.03 -27.98 30.85
N ASN A 62 0.32 -29.09 31.05
CA ASN A 62 -0.24 -29.42 32.33
C ASN A 62 0.85 -29.98 33.24
N ILE A 63 0.87 -29.56 34.50
CA ILE A 63 1.77 -30.05 35.52
C ILE A 63 0.95 -30.70 36.65
N ALA A 64 1.34 -31.89 37.07
CA ALA A 64 0.75 -32.53 38.24
C ALA A 64 1.34 -31.94 39.51
N GLU A 65 0.63 -32.09 40.64
CA GLU A 65 1.13 -31.67 41.94
C GLU A 65 2.45 -32.36 42.27
N GLY A 66 3.51 -31.59 42.57
CA GLY A 66 4.87 -32.07 42.78
C GLY A 66 5.66 -32.42 41.49
N GLY A 67 5.12 -32.13 40.30
CA GLY A 67 5.79 -32.35 39.03
C GLY A 67 6.83 -31.28 38.71
N THR A 68 7.72 -31.58 37.76
CA THR A 68 8.76 -30.66 37.29
C THR A 68 8.25 -29.81 36.14
N VAL A 69 8.50 -28.46 36.16
CA VAL A 69 8.19 -27.51 35.10
C VAL A 69 9.00 -27.84 33.85
N GLN A 70 8.34 -27.87 32.69
CA GLN A 70 9.01 -28.01 31.39
C GLN A 70 9.38 -26.65 30.84
N THR A 71 10.68 -26.41 30.74
CA THR A 71 11.21 -25.17 30.16
C THR A 71 11.14 -25.24 28.64
N GLN A 72 10.58 -24.20 28.02
CA GLN A 72 10.57 -24.03 26.57
C GLN A 72 11.60 -22.94 26.19
N ASN A 73 12.37 -23.19 25.14
CA ASN A 73 13.31 -22.22 24.58
C ASN A 73 12.81 -21.80 23.18
N PRO A 74 11.83 -20.89 23.11
CA PRO A 74 11.31 -20.45 21.83
C PRO A 74 12.33 -19.55 21.11
N SER A 75 12.54 -19.77 19.82
CA SER A 75 13.36 -18.90 18.98
C SER A 75 12.52 -17.72 18.46
N LEU A 76 13.06 -16.52 18.58
CA LEU A 76 12.44 -15.34 18.00
C LEU A 76 12.59 -15.36 16.47
N GLY A 77 11.48 -15.32 15.76
CA GLY A 77 11.49 -15.09 14.31
C GLY A 77 11.81 -13.62 13.99
N ASN A 78 12.32 -13.37 12.80
CA ASN A 78 12.63 -12.02 12.33
C ASN A 78 12.10 -11.84 10.90
N ALA A 79 11.29 -10.83 10.67
CA ALA A 79 10.92 -10.35 9.35
C ALA A 79 11.69 -9.08 9.05
N GLN A 80 12.11 -8.91 7.78
CA GLN A 80 12.92 -7.77 7.38
C GLN A 80 12.19 -6.94 6.34
N ILE A 81 12.16 -5.63 6.54
CA ILE A 81 11.75 -4.66 5.52
C ILE A 81 13.00 -3.88 5.13
N VAL A 82 13.36 -3.95 3.85
CA VAL A 82 14.52 -3.24 3.31
C VAL A 82 14.04 -1.98 2.58
N LEU A 83 14.60 -0.83 2.94
CA LEU A 83 14.36 0.44 2.24
C LEU A 83 15.25 0.53 0.99
N ASN A 84 14.78 -0.03 -0.09
CA ASN A 84 15.55 -0.14 -1.33
C ASN A 84 14.86 0.51 -2.54
N THR A 85 13.62 0.96 -2.40
CA THR A 85 12.87 1.51 -3.54
C THR A 85 12.76 3.03 -3.43
N HIS A 86 13.42 3.73 -4.35
CA HIS A 86 13.30 5.15 -4.53
C HIS A 86 12.46 5.40 -5.79
N ALA A 87 11.18 5.70 -5.60
CA ALA A 87 10.29 6.06 -6.70
C ALA A 87 10.33 7.56 -6.95
N GLU A 88 10.39 7.95 -8.21
CA GLU A 88 10.41 9.34 -8.64
C GLU A 88 9.50 9.55 -9.85
N ALA A 89 8.93 10.74 -9.95
CA ALA A 89 8.23 11.21 -11.13
C ALA A 89 8.67 12.64 -11.42
N THR A 90 9.30 12.83 -12.58
CA THR A 90 9.92 14.09 -12.96
C THR A 90 9.32 14.64 -14.24
N PHE A 91 9.03 15.93 -14.24
CA PHE A 91 8.62 16.66 -15.45
C PHE A 91 9.32 18.02 -15.55
N GLN A 92 9.40 18.55 -16.78
CA GLN A 92 10.05 19.80 -17.06
C GLN A 92 9.06 20.76 -17.75
N ILE A 93 9.11 22.04 -17.37
CA ILE A 93 8.34 23.11 -17.99
C ILE A 93 9.34 24.07 -18.65
N PRO A 94 9.45 24.10 -19.99
CA PRO A 94 10.32 25.01 -20.71
C PRO A 94 9.92 26.48 -20.47
N ASP A 95 10.90 27.38 -20.46
CA ASP A 95 10.65 28.81 -20.23
C ASP A 95 9.75 29.43 -21.30
N VAL A 96 9.85 29.00 -22.55
CA VAL A 96 8.94 29.43 -23.64
C VAL A 96 7.49 29.08 -23.34
N THR A 97 7.26 27.89 -22.80
CA THR A 97 5.91 27.44 -22.44
C THR A 97 5.31 28.26 -21.29
N LYS A 98 6.13 28.68 -20.33
CA LYS A 98 5.69 29.56 -19.23
C LYS A 98 5.19 30.89 -19.71
N VAL A 99 5.81 31.46 -20.75
CA VAL A 99 5.43 32.75 -21.32
C VAL A 99 4.11 32.65 -22.11
N LEU A 100 3.88 31.52 -22.76
CA LEU A 100 2.76 31.31 -23.67
C LEU A 100 1.54 30.65 -22.99
N ALA A 101 1.67 30.18 -21.75
CA ALA A 101 0.74 29.22 -21.22
C ALA A 101 -0.12 29.69 -20.05
N VAL A 102 -1.16 28.90 -19.86
CA VAL A 102 -2.23 28.90 -18.87
C VAL A 102 -1.69 28.91 -17.43
N PRO A 103 -2.30 29.64 -16.50
CA PRO A 103 -1.81 29.85 -15.13
C PRO A 103 -1.62 28.57 -14.27
N ASP A 104 -2.25 27.46 -14.60
CA ASP A 104 -2.31 26.24 -13.74
C ASP A 104 -1.50 25.04 -14.26
N LEU A 105 -0.53 25.23 -15.15
CA LEU A 105 0.28 24.13 -15.71
C LEU A 105 0.92 23.24 -14.64
N LEU A 106 1.42 23.83 -13.56
CA LEU A 106 2.08 23.10 -12.50
C LEU A 106 1.14 22.08 -11.86
N LYS A 107 -0.10 22.45 -11.57
CA LYS A 107 -1.11 21.57 -10.99
C LYS A 107 -1.48 20.44 -11.95
N ILE A 108 -1.67 20.77 -13.23
CA ILE A 108 -2.03 19.80 -14.28
C ILE A 108 -1.00 18.66 -14.41
N TYR A 109 0.29 18.96 -14.26
CA TYR A 109 1.36 17.95 -14.35
C TYR A 109 1.70 17.29 -13.01
N MET A 110 1.47 17.99 -11.90
CA MET A 110 1.78 17.45 -10.57
C MET A 110 0.84 16.31 -10.15
N GLU A 111 -0.46 16.46 -10.38
CA GLU A 111 -1.45 15.43 -10.02
C GLU A 111 -1.15 14.06 -10.66
N PRO A 112 -0.90 13.95 -12.00
CA PRO A 112 -0.54 12.67 -12.61
C PRO A 112 0.82 12.15 -12.14
N ALA A 113 1.81 13.00 -11.84
CA ALA A 113 3.10 12.58 -11.32
C ALA A 113 2.97 11.91 -9.95
N VAL A 114 2.18 12.50 -9.06
CA VAL A 114 1.89 11.94 -7.74
C VAL A 114 1.05 10.66 -7.83
N ALA A 115 0.06 10.63 -8.74
CA ALA A 115 -0.74 9.43 -8.99
C ALA A 115 0.14 8.26 -9.50
N ALA A 116 1.14 8.53 -10.34
CA ALA A 116 2.07 7.50 -10.82
C ALA A 116 2.91 6.89 -9.68
N ILE A 117 3.35 7.71 -8.71
CA ILE A 117 4.05 7.21 -7.51
C ILE A 117 3.11 6.35 -6.66
N ALA A 118 1.86 6.78 -6.44
CA ALA A 118 0.87 6.01 -5.72
C ALA A 118 0.63 4.64 -6.38
N GLN A 119 0.48 4.61 -7.69
CA GLN A 119 0.30 3.39 -8.48
C GLN A 119 1.50 2.44 -8.34
N LYS A 120 2.72 2.99 -8.32
CA LYS A 120 3.95 2.21 -8.13
C LYS A 120 3.98 1.55 -6.76
N ILE A 121 3.68 2.30 -5.69
CA ILE A 121 3.60 1.77 -4.32
C ILE A 121 2.52 0.69 -4.21
N GLU A 122 1.34 0.94 -4.80
CA GLU A 122 0.22 -0.01 -4.82
C GLU A 122 0.60 -1.31 -5.53
N SER A 123 1.22 -1.22 -6.71
CA SER A 123 1.69 -2.37 -7.48
C SER A 123 2.74 -3.18 -6.73
N ASP A 124 3.71 -2.51 -6.08
CA ASP A 124 4.77 -3.19 -5.33
C ASP A 124 4.21 -3.91 -4.08
N LEU A 125 3.22 -3.31 -3.40
CA LEU A 125 2.54 -3.97 -2.28
C LEU A 125 1.72 -5.17 -2.74
N LEU A 126 1.04 -5.07 -3.87
CA LEU A 126 0.25 -6.16 -4.44
C LEU A 126 1.13 -7.30 -4.96
N SER A 127 2.35 -7.02 -5.41
CA SER A 127 3.31 -8.05 -5.84
C SER A 127 3.80 -8.96 -4.70
N LEU A 128 3.61 -8.55 -3.44
CA LEU A 128 3.98 -9.33 -2.27
C LEU A 128 3.10 -10.58 -2.05
N TYR A 129 2.07 -10.80 -2.85
CA TYR A 129 1.25 -12.00 -2.78
C TYR A 129 2.08 -13.29 -2.82
N ALA A 130 3.16 -13.30 -3.59
CA ALA A 130 4.07 -14.43 -3.72
C ALA A 130 4.79 -14.79 -2.40
N GLY A 131 4.84 -13.87 -1.44
CA GLY A 131 5.43 -14.08 -0.12
C GLY A 131 4.52 -14.82 0.86
N PHE A 132 3.25 -15.06 0.54
CA PHE A 132 2.34 -15.85 1.37
C PHE A 132 2.54 -17.35 1.13
N THR A 133 3.66 -17.87 1.57
CA THR A 133 4.07 -19.27 1.34
C THR A 133 3.57 -20.25 2.40
N SER A 134 3.10 -19.77 3.56
CA SER A 134 2.62 -20.64 4.64
C SER A 134 1.23 -21.23 4.37
N ASN A 135 0.40 -20.54 3.63
CA ASN A 135 -0.93 -20.98 3.25
C ASN A 135 -0.93 -21.34 1.76
N ALA A 136 -1.50 -22.48 1.42
CA ALA A 136 -1.68 -22.84 0.02
C ALA A 136 -2.60 -21.81 -0.68
N PRO A 137 -2.30 -21.44 -1.93
CA PRO A 137 -3.20 -20.60 -2.71
C PRO A 137 -4.59 -21.24 -2.83
N VAL A 138 -5.65 -20.42 -2.71
CA VAL A 138 -7.03 -20.89 -2.88
C VAL A 138 -7.60 -20.38 -4.21
N GLY A 139 -8.54 -21.12 -4.78
CA GLY A 139 -9.12 -20.83 -6.09
C GLY A 139 -8.30 -21.41 -7.25
N THR A 140 -8.80 -21.23 -8.46
CA THR A 140 -8.21 -21.81 -9.66
C THR A 140 -8.08 -20.74 -10.76
N ALA A 141 -6.94 -20.68 -11.40
CA ALA A 141 -6.65 -19.77 -12.50
C ALA A 141 -7.72 -19.81 -13.60
N GLY A 142 -8.17 -18.65 -14.03
CA GLY A 142 -9.17 -18.49 -15.10
C GLY A 142 -10.60 -18.87 -14.72
N THR A 143 -10.86 -19.16 -13.43
CA THR A 143 -12.21 -19.45 -12.92
C THR A 143 -12.73 -18.28 -12.08
N PRO A 144 -13.99 -17.87 -12.28
CA PRO A 144 -14.59 -16.82 -11.44
C PRO A 144 -14.59 -17.22 -9.97
N ILE A 145 -14.47 -16.24 -9.10
CA ILE A 145 -14.53 -16.46 -7.65
C ILE A 145 -15.90 -17.02 -7.24
N THR A 146 -15.87 -17.99 -6.32
CA THR A 146 -17.08 -18.62 -5.77
C THR A 146 -17.11 -18.45 -4.26
N GLU A 147 -18.28 -18.68 -3.65
CA GLU A 147 -18.43 -18.63 -2.20
C GLU A 147 -17.49 -19.62 -1.49
N SER A 148 -17.30 -20.82 -2.06
CA SER A 148 -16.39 -21.83 -1.52
C SER A 148 -14.92 -21.39 -1.48
N VAL A 149 -14.48 -20.57 -2.43
CA VAL A 149 -13.13 -19.99 -2.44
C VAL A 149 -12.96 -18.97 -1.31
N ILE A 150 -14.00 -18.19 -1.02
CA ILE A 150 -13.99 -17.25 0.09
C ILE A 150 -13.92 -17.99 1.43
N ASP A 151 -14.71 -19.06 1.58
CA ASP A 151 -14.69 -19.92 2.78
C ASP A 151 -13.33 -20.62 2.95
N ALA A 152 -12.72 -21.05 1.86
CA ALA A 152 -11.37 -21.63 1.90
C ALA A 152 -10.32 -20.63 2.35
N ALA A 153 -10.42 -19.37 1.88
CA ALA A 153 -9.52 -18.31 2.32
C ALA A 153 -9.68 -17.98 3.81
N GLU A 154 -10.91 -17.92 4.31
CA GLU A 154 -11.21 -17.71 5.73
C GLU A 154 -10.68 -18.88 6.57
N THR A 155 -10.94 -20.09 6.13
CA THR A 155 -10.48 -21.30 6.80
C THR A 155 -8.94 -21.38 6.86
N ALA A 156 -8.24 -20.99 5.80
CA ALA A 156 -6.78 -20.96 5.76
C ALA A 156 -6.21 -20.00 6.81
N LEU A 157 -6.77 -18.78 6.93
CA LEU A 157 -6.37 -17.83 7.96
C LEU A 157 -6.71 -18.29 9.37
N PHE A 158 -7.84 -18.96 9.56
CA PHE A 158 -8.23 -19.51 10.86
C PHE A 158 -7.29 -20.66 11.30
N LEU A 159 -6.94 -21.57 10.39
CA LEU A 159 -5.97 -22.65 10.64
C LEU A 159 -4.57 -22.12 10.94
N ALA A 160 -4.20 -20.99 10.34
CA ALA A 160 -2.97 -20.26 10.63
C ALA A 160 -2.97 -19.53 12.00
N LYS A 161 -4.03 -19.71 12.80
CA LYS A 161 -4.21 -19.12 14.13
C LYS A 161 -4.15 -17.59 14.11
N VAL A 162 -4.72 -16.99 13.07
CA VAL A 162 -4.93 -15.55 13.05
C VAL A 162 -6.04 -15.18 14.05
N PRO A 163 -5.82 -14.22 14.95
CA PRO A 163 -6.85 -13.82 15.92
C PRO A 163 -8.16 -13.39 15.24
N PRO A 164 -9.32 -13.86 15.69
CA PRO A 164 -10.61 -13.48 15.09
C PRO A 164 -10.94 -11.99 15.28
N THR A 165 -10.28 -11.32 16.22
CA THR A 165 -10.44 -9.89 16.50
C THR A 165 -9.70 -8.98 15.51
N GLU A 166 -8.71 -9.53 14.77
CA GLU A 166 -8.00 -8.75 13.76
C GLU A 166 -8.87 -8.54 12.51
N PRO A 167 -8.94 -7.30 11.98
CA PRO A 167 -9.64 -7.04 10.73
C PRO A 167 -8.96 -7.78 9.59
N LYS A 168 -9.77 -8.49 8.80
CA LYS A 168 -9.30 -9.22 7.62
C LYS A 168 -9.70 -8.44 6.38
N PHE A 169 -8.78 -8.25 5.48
CA PHE A 169 -8.95 -7.52 4.24
C PHE A 169 -8.85 -8.47 3.05
N MET A 170 -9.62 -8.18 2.01
CA MET A 170 -9.48 -8.85 0.72
C MET A 170 -9.41 -7.81 -0.37
N VAL A 171 -8.31 -7.82 -1.13
CA VAL A 171 -8.10 -6.93 -2.26
C VAL A 171 -8.21 -7.73 -3.53
N VAL A 172 -9.12 -7.29 -4.40
CA VAL A 172 -9.50 -8.02 -5.63
C VAL A 172 -9.45 -7.12 -6.85
N ASP A 173 -9.23 -7.75 -8.01
CA ASP A 173 -9.34 -7.11 -9.32
C ASP A 173 -10.80 -6.77 -9.67
N ALA A 174 -10.98 -5.87 -10.62
CA ALA A 174 -12.30 -5.42 -11.07
C ALA A 174 -13.15 -6.56 -11.66
N ALA A 175 -12.55 -7.50 -12.38
CA ALA A 175 -13.25 -8.66 -12.93
C ALA A 175 -13.72 -9.61 -11.81
N THR A 176 -12.85 -9.91 -10.86
CA THR A 176 -13.17 -10.73 -9.67
C THR A 176 -14.26 -10.07 -8.84
N TYR A 177 -14.19 -8.75 -8.66
CA TYR A 177 -15.23 -8.01 -7.94
C TYR A 177 -16.59 -8.05 -8.66
N SER A 178 -16.59 -7.96 -10.01
CA SER A 178 -17.80 -8.09 -10.80
C SER A 178 -18.41 -9.49 -10.68
N ALA A 179 -17.58 -10.54 -10.75
CA ALA A 179 -18.03 -11.92 -10.54
C ALA A 179 -18.60 -12.12 -9.13
N TRP A 180 -18.00 -11.52 -8.14
CA TRP A 180 -18.46 -11.56 -6.76
C TRP A 180 -19.87 -10.97 -6.57
N ARG A 181 -20.15 -9.85 -7.23
CA ARG A 181 -21.48 -9.22 -7.22
C ARG A 181 -22.55 -10.08 -7.91
N GLN A 182 -22.17 -11.03 -8.74
CA GLN A 182 -23.11 -11.95 -9.41
C GLN A 182 -23.47 -13.15 -8.54
N ILE A 183 -22.83 -13.33 -7.38
CA ILE A 183 -23.21 -14.39 -6.44
C ILE A 183 -24.53 -14.00 -5.76
N PRO A 184 -25.66 -14.72 -5.98
CA PRO A 184 -27.00 -14.31 -5.54
C PRO A 184 -27.08 -14.06 -4.03
N ARG A 185 -26.36 -14.87 -3.26
CA ARG A 185 -26.35 -14.79 -1.79
C ARG A 185 -25.84 -13.46 -1.24
N PHE A 186 -25.04 -12.72 -2.00
CA PHE A 186 -24.46 -11.44 -1.56
C PHE A 186 -25.15 -10.23 -2.20
N SER A 187 -25.87 -10.42 -3.31
CA SER A 187 -26.44 -9.34 -4.11
C SER A 187 -27.95 -9.26 -4.06
N GLU A 188 -28.65 -10.36 -3.80
CA GLU A 188 -30.12 -10.38 -3.82
C GLU A 188 -30.70 -10.02 -2.44
N PHE A 189 -31.66 -9.10 -2.41
CA PHE A 189 -32.34 -8.66 -1.20
C PHE A 189 -32.99 -9.82 -0.42
N GLN A 190 -33.56 -10.79 -1.13
CA GLN A 190 -34.22 -11.95 -0.51
C GLN A 190 -33.25 -12.84 0.28
N THR A 191 -31.98 -12.85 -0.11
CA THR A 191 -30.96 -13.73 0.45
C THR A 191 -30.03 -12.97 1.41
N ALA A 192 -29.73 -11.71 1.14
CA ALA A 192 -28.76 -10.90 1.87
C ALA A 192 -29.38 -9.78 2.74
N GLY A 193 -30.70 -9.60 2.71
CA GLY A 193 -31.40 -8.55 3.48
C GLY A 193 -30.90 -7.14 3.14
N ASP A 194 -30.73 -6.29 4.16
CA ASP A 194 -30.27 -4.89 3.97
C ASP A 194 -28.90 -4.77 3.30
N ALA A 195 -28.04 -5.76 3.45
CA ALA A 195 -26.73 -5.78 2.77
C ALA A 195 -26.88 -5.98 1.25
N GLY A 196 -27.85 -6.80 0.82
CA GLY A 196 -28.20 -6.98 -0.59
C GLY A 196 -28.78 -5.70 -1.21
N LEU A 197 -29.61 -4.96 -0.46
CA LEU A 197 -30.15 -3.68 -0.91
C LEU A 197 -29.04 -2.65 -1.14
N ARG A 198 -28.07 -2.53 -0.25
CA ARG A 198 -26.90 -1.65 -0.42
C ARG A 198 -26.07 -2.05 -1.63
N SER A 199 -25.85 -3.33 -1.84
CA SER A 199 -25.14 -3.84 -3.01
C SER A 199 -25.86 -3.50 -4.32
N LEU A 200 -27.18 -3.51 -4.34
CA LEU A 200 -27.99 -3.13 -5.50
C LEU A 200 -27.95 -1.62 -5.78
N ILE A 201 -28.00 -0.79 -4.75
CA ILE A 201 -28.05 0.68 -4.89
C ILE A 201 -26.66 1.25 -5.13
N ASP A 202 -25.70 0.95 -4.24
CA ASP A 202 -24.37 1.57 -4.25
C ASP A 202 -23.33 0.77 -5.04
N GLY A 203 -23.66 -0.49 -5.37
CA GLY A 203 -22.73 -1.40 -6.00
C GLY A 203 -21.55 -1.80 -5.10
N SER A 204 -21.62 -1.50 -3.79
CA SER A 204 -20.60 -1.87 -2.84
C SER A 204 -20.87 -3.24 -2.24
N VAL A 205 -19.84 -4.07 -2.14
CA VAL A 205 -19.93 -5.38 -1.49
C VAL A 205 -19.67 -5.27 0.02
N GLY A 206 -18.97 -4.24 0.44
CA GLY A 206 -18.72 -3.92 1.85
C GLY A 206 -17.93 -5.01 2.59
N LYS A 207 -18.51 -5.50 3.69
CA LYS A 207 -17.98 -6.64 4.45
C LYS A 207 -18.73 -7.91 4.06
N ILE A 208 -18.02 -8.90 3.57
CA ILE A 208 -18.57 -10.23 3.29
C ILE A 208 -17.90 -11.24 4.22
N LYS A 209 -18.74 -11.99 4.94
CA LYS A 209 -18.28 -12.88 6.00
C LYS A 209 -17.38 -12.08 6.93
N ASP A 210 -16.10 -12.43 7.03
CA ASP A 210 -15.16 -11.74 7.91
C ASP A 210 -14.21 -10.77 7.18
N PHE A 211 -14.34 -10.65 5.84
CA PHE A 211 -13.46 -9.83 5.02
C PHE A 211 -14.06 -8.47 4.68
N PHE A 212 -13.27 -7.41 4.84
CA PHE A 212 -13.49 -6.12 4.21
C PHE A 212 -12.94 -6.16 2.79
N VAL A 213 -13.79 -5.93 1.79
CA VAL A 213 -13.43 -6.09 0.37
C VAL A 213 -13.08 -4.75 -0.25
N PHE A 214 -11.91 -4.70 -0.87
CA PHE A 214 -11.40 -3.54 -1.59
C PHE A 214 -11.09 -3.91 -3.04
N ARG A 215 -11.17 -2.93 -3.93
CA ARG A 215 -10.84 -3.08 -5.35
C ARG A 215 -9.53 -2.37 -5.64
N SER A 216 -8.64 -3.03 -6.39
CA SER A 216 -7.48 -2.38 -6.97
C SER A 216 -7.35 -2.77 -8.44
N GLN A 217 -6.92 -1.81 -9.26
CA GLN A 217 -6.65 -2.04 -10.69
C GLN A 217 -5.26 -2.64 -10.92
N PHE A 218 -4.43 -2.65 -9.88
CA PHE A 218 -3.02 -3.04 -9.93
C PHE A 218 -2.76 -4.46 -9.42
N VAL A 219 -3.82 -5.25 -9.23
CA VAL A 219 -3.69 -6.68 -8.90
C VAL A 219 -2.91 -7.38 -9.99
N GLU A 220 -1.86 -8.09 -9.61
CA GLU A 220 -0.96 -8.74 -10.56
C GLU A 220 -1.65 -9.89 -11.29
N LYS A 221 -1.35 -10.02 -12.58
CA LYS A 221 -1.87 -11.07 -13.45
C LYS A 221 -0.70 -11.78 -14.11
N THR A 222 -0.69 -13.10 -14.03
CA THR A 222 0.36 -13.94 -14.65
C THR A 222 -0.23 -14.98 -15.57
N GLY A 223 0.60 -15.48 -16.49
CA GLY A 223 0.15 -16.46 -17.48
C GLY A 223 -0.57 -15.81 -18.66
N SER A 224 -0.78 -16.59 -19.71
CA SER A 224 -1.44 -16.15 -20.95
C SER A 224 -2.72 -16.92 -21.27
N SER A 225 -2.83 -18.16 -20.83
CA SER A 225 -4.02 -19.01 -21.05
C SER A 225 -3.97 -20.26 -20.16
N PRO A 226 -4.71 -20.30 -19.05
CA PRO A 226 -5.50 -19.22 -18.46
C PRO A 226 -4.63 -18.12 -17.81
N VAL A 227 -5.16 -16.91 -17.77
CA VAL A 227 -4.59 -15.82 -16.98
C VAL A 227 -4.95 -16.05 -15.53
N THR A 228 -3.97 -15.99 -14.65
CA THR A 228 -4.17 -16.08 -13.19
C THR A 228 -4.15 -14.68 -12.60
N THR A 229 -5.25 -14.27 -11.99
CA THR A 229 -5.32 -13.03 -11.21
C THR A 229 -5.00 -13.34 -9.75
N HIS A 230 -3.99 -12.67 -9.20
CA HIS A 230 -3.49 -12.91 -7.84
C HIS A 230 -4.12 -11.95 -6.84
N ASN A 231 -5.37 -12.20 -6.48
CA ASN A 231 -6.02 -11.47 -5.41
C ASN A 231 -5.42 -11.89 -4.06
N MET A 232 -5.55 -11.04 -3.05
CA MET A 232 -4.99 -11.30 -1.72
C MET A 232 -6.06 -11.17 -0.63
N ALA A 233 -6.06 -12.12 0.31
CA ALA A 233 -6.76 -12.01 1.57
C ALA A 233 -5.73 -12.01 2.71
N PHE A 234 -5.74 -11.00 3.57
CA PHE A 234 -4.70 -10.79 4.58
C PHE A 234 -5.21 -9.98 5.77
N THR A 235 -4.42 -9.96 6.85
CA THR A 235 -4.63 -9.04 7.97
C THR A 235 -3.64 -7.88 7.94
N LYS A 236 -3.89 -6.81 8.66
CA LYS A 236 -2.99 -5.65 8.74
C LYS A 236 -1.53 -6.05 9.03
N ASN A 237 -1.33 -7.05 9.87
CA ASN A 237 -0.01 -7.50 10.31
C ASN A 237 0.69 -8.46 9.33
N ALA A 238 0.07 -8.80 8.21
CA ALA A 238 0.68 -9.67 7.19
C ALA A 238 1.76 -8.94 6.37
N LEU A 239 1.50 -7.68 6.05
CA LEU A 239 2.34 -6.84 5.19
C LEU A 239 2.78 -5.59 5.93
N GLY A 240 3.98 -5.11 5.62
CA GLY A 240 4.51 -3.86 6.14
C GLY A 240 4.92 -2.91 5.01
N LEU A 241 4.62 -1.65 5.20
CA LEU A 241 5.10 -0.54 4.38
C LEU A 241 5.80 0.46 5.27
N VAL A 242 6.96 0.90 4.85
CA VAL A 242 7.72 1.93 5.54
C VAL A 242 8.14 2.98 4.55
N VAL A 243 7.86 4.23 4.86
CA VAL A 243 8.21 5.40 4.07
C VAL A 243 9.24 6.24 4.83
N ARG A 244 10.25 6.75 4.13
CA ARG A 244 11.26 7.58 4.75
C ARG A 244 11.49 8.89 4.01
N ARG A 245 11.77 9.93 4.77
CA ARG A 245 12.19 11.24 4.26
C ARG A 245 13.59 11.16 3.66
N LEU A 246 13.75 11.67 2.47
CA LEU A 246 15.03 11.88 1.83
C LEU A 246 15.68 13.19 2.31
N PRO A 247 17.01 13.29 2.35
CA PRO A 247 17.69 14.53 2.74
C PRO A 247 17.37 15.67 1.78
N GLN A 248 17.37 16.90 2.30
CA GLN A 248 17.24 18.08 1.47
C GLN A 248 18.52 18.32 0.64
N PRO A 249 18.40 18.91 -0.56
CA PRO A 249 19.54 19.33 -1.33
C PRO A 249 20.45 20.29 -0.54
N LEU A 250 21.75 20.22 -0.80
CA LEU A 250 22.69 21.10 -0.15
C LEU A 250 22.44 22.57 -0.54
N PRO A 251 22.61 23.53 0.38
CA PRO A 251 22.51 24.94 0.06
C PRO A 251 23.46 25.33 -1.07
N GLY A 252 22.98 26.15 -2.02
CA GLY A 252 23.79 26.63 -3.15
C GLY A 252 23.73 25.76 -4.41
N THR A 253 23.01 24.64 -4.40
CA THR A 253 22.86 23.77 -5.60
C THR A 253 21.82 24.28 -6.60
N GLY A 254 21.12 25.37 -6.28
CA GLY A 254 20.03 25.88 -7.12
C GLY A 254 18.75 25.05 -7.08
N ALA A 255 18.72 23.97 -6.29
CA ALA A 255 17.54 23.17 -6.07
C ALA A 255 16.85 23.53 -4.74
N ILE A 256 15.54 23.58 -4.77
CA ILE A 256 14.68 23.84 -3.61
C ILE A 256 13.84 22.60 -3.40
N ALA A 257 13.83 22.06 -2.19
CA ALA A 257 13.04 20.89 -1.83
C ALA A 257 12.18 21.18 -0.60
N GLU A 258 10.93 20.74 -0.66
CA GLU A 258 10.00 20.79 0.47
C GLU A 258 9.35 19.43 0.67
N TYR A 259 8.98 19.17 1.93
CA TYR A 259 8.27 17.97 2.31
C TYR A 259 6.79 18.27 2.52
N ALA A 260 5.95 17.40 2.00
CA ALA A 260 4.56 17.32 2.38
C ALA A 260 4.33 16.02 3.16
N GLU A 261 3.62 16.13 4.27
CA GLU A 261 3.25 15.01 5.11
C GLU A 261 1.79 15.10 5.51
N LEU A 262 1.09 13.97 5.42
CA LEU A 262 -0.26 13.81 5.95
C LEU A 262 -0.36 12.44 6.63
N GLY A 263 -0.51 12.44 7.94
CA GLY A 263 -0.37 11.23 8.73
C GLY A 263 1.06 10.69 8.64
N ASN A 264 1.17 9.43 8.26
CA ASN A 264 2.46 8.76 8.10
C ASN A 264 2.95 8.75 6.64
N PHE A 265 2.26 9.36 5.68
CA PHE A 265 2.74 9.51 4.32
C PHE A 265 3.49 10.81 4.15
N GLY A 266 4.72 10.71 3.66
CA GLY A 266 5.53 11.86 3.31
C GLY A 266 6.09 11.72 1.90
N MET A 267 6.10 12.80 1.15
CA MET A 267 6.78 12.91 -0.13
C MET A 267 7.64 14.16 -0.18
N ARG A 268 8.70 14.13 -0.96
CA ARG A 268 9.53 15.29 -1.21
C ARG A 268 9.22 15.82 -2.60
N VAL A 269 9.07 17.13 -2.71
CA VAL A 269 8.98 17.84 -3.98
C VAL A 269 10.24 18.68 -4.16
N VAL A 270 10.96 18.43 -5.22
CA VAL A 270 12.20 19.14 -5.56
C VAL A 270 11.96 19.98 -6.80
N MET A 271 12.33 21.26 -6.73
CA MET A 271 12.32 22.18 -7.85
C MET A 271 13.75 22.61 -8.17
N SER A 272 14.17 22.46 -9.42
CA SER A 272 15.47 22.90 -9.91
C SER A 272 15.36 23.52 -11.30
N TYR A 273 16.31 24.40 -11.65
CA TYR A 273 16.43 24.94 -13.01
C TYR A 273 17.49 24.17 -13.78
N GLN A 274 17.15 23.75 -14.99
CA GLN A 274 18.05 23.03 -15.88
C GLN A 274 18.53 23.95 -17.00
N PRO A 275 19.76 24.48 -16.90
CA PRO A 275 20.27 25.43 -17.89
C PRO A 275 20.48 24.82 -19.27
N ASN A 276 20.71 23.52 -19.37
CA ASN A 276 20.92 22.83 -20.64
C ASN A 276 19.66 22.72 -21.49
N THR A 277 18.48 22.69 -20.85
CA THR A 277 17.17 22.58 -21.52
C THR A 277 16.36 23.85 -21.42
N LEU A 278 16.86 24.91 -20.75
CA LEU A 278 16.16 26.15 -20.43
C LEU A 278 14.74 25.86 -19.87
N ALA A 279 14.69 24.99 -18.88
CA ALA A 279 13.44 24.51 -18.32
C ALA A 279 13.51 24.45 -16.79
N GLN A 280 12.38 24.66 -16.15
CA GLN A 280 12.22 24.38 -14.74
C GLN A 280 11.78 22.93 -14.56
N GLN A 281 12.55 22.17 -13.79
CA GLN A 281 12.30 20.77 -13.47
C GLN A 281 11.63 20.67 -12.11
N PHE A 282 10.58 19.85 -12.06
CA PHE A 282 9.91 19.42 -10.84
C PHE A 282 10.04 17.91 -10.71
N THR A 283 10.48 17.47 -9.56
CA THR A 283 10.60 16.04 -9.23
C THR A 283 9.82 15.78 -7.95
N VAL A 284 8.92 14.82 -8.00
CA VAL A 284 8.30 14.25 -6.80
C VAL A 284 8.95 12.92 -6.54
N ASP A 285 9.40 12.68 -5.32
CA ASP A 285 10.05 11.44 -4.97
C ASP A 285 9.69 10.94 -3.57
N VAL A 286 9.74 9.61 -3.42
CA VAL A 286 9.46 8.90 -2.17
C VAL A 286 10.43 7.74 -2.04
N LEU A 287 11.08 7.62 -0.88
CA LEU A 287 11.86 6.43 -0.52
C LEU A 287 11.00 5.53 0.37
N TYR A 288 10.80 4.29 -0.05
CA TYR A 288 10.02 3.33 0.72
C TYR A 288 10.59 1.92 0.66
N GLY A 289 10.11 1.10 1.57
CA GLY A 289 10.33 -0.34 1.56
C GLY A 289 9.02 -1.05 1.88
N CYS A 290 8.78 -2.16 1.22
CA CYS A 290 7.65 -3.03 1.50
C CYS A 290 8.13 -4.46 1.73
N GLY A 291 7.38 -5.21 2.54
CA GLY A 291 7.76 -6.59 2.85
C GLY A 291 6.65 -7.37 3.54
N VAL A 292 6.78 -8.70 3.47
CA VAL A 292 5.90 -9.61 4.18
C VAL A 292 6.41 -9.75 5.61
N LEU A 293 5.59 -9.36 6.58
CA LEU A 293 5.90 -9.45 8.01
C LEU A 293 5.53 -10.83 8.56
N ARG A 294 4.32 -11.28 8.24
CA ARG A 294 3.81 -12.56 8.70
C ARG A 294 3.16 -13.30 7.54
N ASN A 295 3.89 -14.23 6.93
CA ASN A 295 3.44 -14.97 5.76
C ASN A 295 2.22 -15.88 6.04
N SER A 296 2.04 -16.33 7.29
CA SER A 296 0.87 -17.12 7.70
C SER A 296 -0.42 -16.28 7.86
N ALA A 297 -0.32 -14.95 7.94
CA ALA A 297 -1.45 -14.06 8.12
C ALA A 297 -2.03 -13.54 6.79
N GLY A 298 -1.58 -14.09 5.66
CA GLY A 298 -2.09 -13.84 4.34
C GLY A 298 -2.29 -15.11 3.53
N VAL A 299 -3.18 -15.06 2.55
CA VAL A 299 -3.45 -16.15 1.60
C VAL A 299 -3.68 -15.57 0.21
N GLN A 300 -3.12 -16.22 -0.79
CA GLN A 300 -3.32 -15.88 -2.19
C GLN A 300 -4.65 -16.46 -2.67
N VAL A 301 -5.45 -15.65 -3.36
CA VAL A 301 -6.73 -16.03 -3.94
C VAL A 301 -6.64 -15.92 -5.45
N ASN A 302 -6.53 -17.05 -6.14
CA ASN A 302 -6.39 -17.13 -7.59
C ASN A 302 -7.76 -17.18 -8.27
N THR A 303 -7.90 -16.38 -9.34
CA THR A 303 -9.10 -16.39 -10.20
C THR A 303 -8.73 -16.32 -11.67
#